data_255a67570be52dd4d85000b4c5201bf3
#
_entry.id   255a67570be52dd4d85000b4c5201bf3
#
_cell.length_a   1.000
_cell.length_b   1.000
_cell.length_c   1.000
_cell.angle_alpha   90.00
_cell.angle_beta   90.00
_cell.angle_gamma   90.00
#
_symmetry.space_group_name_H-M   'P 1'
#
loop_
_entity.id
_entity.type
_entity.pdbx_description
1 polymer ?
#
loop_
_entity_poly.entity_id
_entity_poly.type
_entity_poly.pdbx_seq_one_letter_code
_entity_poly.pdbx_strand_id
1 'polypeptide(L)'
;NLSFALQKKQHGTAHAVMQCDKNLNKFKGSTLILSGDVPLITSKTLQNLYEMHINKNAHATILSAEVLDPFGYGRIIRNNDNDFISIVEHKDANEAQKEIKEINGGIYIFDNKILFKNLNKINNNNNQSEYYLPDILPILIEQNYNVHIHKIDDENEIKGANTYEQLKDLEKYAK
;
A
#
# COMPACT_ATOMS: atom_id res chain seq x y z
N ASN A 1 12.96 -13.48 -15.51
CA ASN A 1 12.84 -12.44 -16.56
C ASN A 1 12.28 -11.18 -15.94
N LEU A 2 12.93 -10.03 -16.21
CA LEU A 2 12.43 -8.71 -15.82
C LEU A 2 11.66 -8.08 -16.99
N SER A 3 10.56 -7.39 -16.67
CA SER A 3 9.80 -6.56 -17.60
C SER A 3 9.70 -5.15 -17.05
N PHE A 4 9.66 -4.15 -17.93
CA PHE A 4 9.56 -2.74 -17.56
C PHE A 4 8.25 -2.15 -18.10
N ALA A 5 7.59 -1.33 -17.28
CA ALA A 5 6.46 -0.51 -17.67
C ALA A 5 6.80 0.95 -17.40
N LEU A 6 6.79 1.78 -18.45
CA LEU A 6 7.19 3.18 -18.34
C LEU A 6 5.98 4.05 -17.97
N GLN A 7 6.04 4.70 -16.83
CA GLN A 7 5.13 5.77 -16.45
C GLN A 7 5.67 7.12 -16.95
N LYS A 8 5.22 7.54 -18.15
CA LYS A 8 5.71 8.80 -18.77
C LYS A 8 5.34 10.07 -17.99
N LYS A 9 4.16 10.08 -17.36
CA LYS A 9 3.68 11.16 -16.51
C LYS A 9 3.36 10.57 -15.15
N GLN A 10 3.88 11.18 -14.11
CA GLN A 10 3.69 10.72 -12.73
C GLN A 10 2.37 11.26 -12.17
N HIS A 11 1.29 10.50 -12.37
CA HIS A 11 -0.06 10.84 -11.88
C HIS A 11 -0.47 10.01 -10.66
N GLY A 12 0.50 9.57 -9.85
CA GLY A 12 0.27 8.82 -8.62
C GLY A 12 0.54 7.32 -8.74
N THR A 13 0.41 6.63 -7.61
CA THR A 13 0.80 5.22 -7.43
C THR A 13 -0.11 4.23 -8.17
N ALA A 14 -1.43 4.47 -8.19
CA ALA A 14 -2.33 3.65 -9.00
C ALA A 14 -2.02 3.80 -10.50
N HIS A 15 -1.72 5.03 -10.94
CA HIS A 15 -1.36 5.26 -12.34
C HIS A 15 -0.06 4.51 -12.73
N ALA A 16 0.89 4.35 -11.80
CA ALA A 16 2.08 3.52 -12.05
C ALA A 16 1.69 2.05 -12.28
N VAL A 17 0.82 1.50 -11.43
CA VAL A 17 0.34 0.12 -11.55
C VAL A 17 -0.47 -0.09 -12.84
N MET A 18 -1.26 0.89 -13.26
CA MET A 18 -2.00 0.84 -14.54
C MET A 18 -1.08 0.65 -15.75
N GLN A 19 0.17 1.14 -15.71
CA GLN A 19 1.13 0.93 -16.81
C GLN A 19 1.50 -0.54 -16.99
N CYS A 20 1.32 -1.35 -15.94
CA CYS A 20 1.61 -2.79 -15.97
C CYS A 20 0.47 -3.63 -16.58
N ASP A 21 -0.68 -3.03 -16.91
CA ASP A 21 -1.88 -3.74 -17.39
C ASP A 21 -1.57 -4.69 -18.55
N LYS A 22 -0.88 -4.23 -19.58
CA LYS A 22 -0.54 -5.05 -20.76
C LYS A 22 0.25 -6.32 -20.41
N ASN A 23 1.03 -6.26 -19.34
CA ASN A 23 1.92 -7.35 -18.95
C ASN A 23 1.24 -8.31 -17.95
N LEU A 24 0.32 -7.79 -17.11
CA LEU A 24 -0.20 -8.51 -15.96
C LEU A 24 -1.70 -8.83 -16.01
N ASN A 25 -2.53 -8.11 -16.77
CA ASN A 25 -4.00 -8.26 -16.70
C ASN A 25 -4.52 -9.67 -17.02
N LYS A 26 -3.75 -10.48 -17.76
CA LYS A 26 -4.08 -11.88 -18.08
C LYS A 26 -3.50 -12.89 -17.09
N PHE A 27 -2.68 -12.44 -16.17
CA PHE A 27 -2.05 -13.30 -15.18
C PHE A 27 -3.09 -13.79 -14.16
N LYS A 28 -2.96 -15.06 -13.73
CA LYS A 28 -3.79 -15.64 -12.68
C LYS A 28 -2.93 -15.79 -11.43
N GLY A 29 -3.43 -15.31 -10.31
CA GLY A 29 -2.74 -15.36 -9.02
C GLY A 29 -2.71 -14.00 -8.34
N SER A 30 -1.80 -13.84 -7.42
CA SER A 30 -1.65 -12.62 -6.62
C SER A 30 -0.52 -11.74 -7.16
N THR A 31 -0.70 -10.43 -7.08
CA THR A 31 0.32 -9.43 -7.41
C THR A 31 0.78 -8.76 -6.12
N LEU A 32 2.07 -8.91 -5.81
CA LEU A 32 2.74 -8.16 -4.75
C LEU A 32 3.21 -6.82 -5.32
N ILE A 33 2.84 -5.72 -4.68
CA ILE A 33 3.28 -4.36 -5.02
C ILE A 33 4.15 -3.86 -3.90
N LEU A 34 5.35 -3.41 -4.24
CA LEU A 34 6.35 -2.87 -3.32
C LEU A 34 6.68 -1.43 -3.72
N SER A 35 6.80 -0.56 -2.72
CA SER A 35 7.39 0.76 -2.89
C SER A 35 8.91 0.64 -3.03
N GLY A 36 9.49 1.32 -4.02
CA GLY A 36 10.93 1.23 -4.31
C GLY A 36 11.83 1.96 -3.31
N ASP A 37 11.24 2.76 -2.43
CA ASP A 37 11.88 3.57 -1.41
C ASP A 37 11.81 2.98 0.01
N VAL A 38 11.36 1.72 0.17
CA VAL A 38 11.29 0.99 1.45
C VAL A 38 12.39 -0.09 1.50
N PRO A 39 13.63 0.28 1.86
CA PRO A 39 14.79 -0.60 1.68
C PRO A 39 14.92 -1.69 2.74
N LEU A 40 14.25 -1.58 3.90
CA LEU A 40 14.45 -2.46 5.05
C LEU A 40 13.45 -3.61 5.13
N ILE A 41 12.50 -3.70 4.21
CA ILE A 41 11.50 -4.78 4.20
C ILE A 41 12.19 -6.15 4.10
N THR A 42 11.83 -7.07 5.00
CA THR A 42 12.46 -8.39 5.03
C THR A 42 11.69 -9.41 4.19
N SER A 43 12.41 -10.42 3.68
CA SER A 43 11.78 -11.56 3.00
C SER A 43 10.81 -12.30 3.92
N LYS A 44 11.08 -12.34 5.22
CA LYS A 44 10.19 -12.99 6.21
C LYS A 44 8.86 -12.26 6.34
N THR A 45 8.88 -10.93 6.39
CA THR A 45 7.67 -10.10 6.45
C THR A 45 6.84 -10.25 5.18
N LEU A 46 7.48 -10.25 4.01
CA LEU A 46 6.78 -10.47 2.73
C LEU A 46 6.17 -11.88 2.66
N GLN A 47 6.86 -12.90 3.16
CA GLN A 47 6.32 -14.25 3.23
C GLN A 47 5.11 -14.31 4.17
N ASN A 48 5.18 -13.73 5.36
CA ASN A 48 4.07 -13.70 6.31
C ASN A 48 2.85 -12.96 5.72
N LEU A 49 3.08 -11.84 5.02
CA LEU A 49 2.05 -11.09 4.32
C LEU A 49 1.35 -11.97 3.26
N TYR A 50 2.13 -12.71 2.47
CA TYR A 50 1.60 -13.63 1.46
C TYR A 50 0.82 -14.79 2.09
N GLU A 51 1.36 -15.42 3.13
CA GLU A 51 0.68 -16.51 3.85
C GLU A 51 -0.65 -16.04 4.45
N MET A 52 -0.69 -14.84 5.04
CA MET A 52 -1.94 -14.25 5.51
C MET A 52 -2.93 -14.02 4.36
N HIS A 53 -2.48 -13.47 3.25
CA HIS A 53 -3.32 -13.23 2.08
C HIS A 53 -4.01 -14.50 1.60
N ILE A 54 -3.27 -15.60 1.51
CA ILE A 54 -3.81 -16.91 1.09
C ILE A 54 -4.73 -17.50 2.16
N ASN A 55 -4.28 -17.56 3.42
CA ASN A 55 -5.02 -18.21 4.52
C ASN A 55 -6.35 -17.51 4.81
N LYS A 56 -6.44 -16.21 4.58
CA LYS A 56 -7.66 -15.41 4.76
C LYS A 56 -8.54 -15.37 3.51
N ASN A 57 -8.14 -16.04 2.41
CA ASN A 57 -8.80 -15.89 1.10
C ASN A 57 -9.00 -14.41 0.76
N ALA A 58 -7.99 -13.58 1.01
CA ALA A 58 -8.06 -12.16 0.81
C ALA A 58 -8.00 -11.79 -0.67
N HIS A 59 -8.71 -10.75 -1.06
CA HIS A 59 -8.63 -10.15 -2.39
C HIS A 59 -7.66 -8.97 -2.42
N ALA A 60 -7.45 -8.36 -1.24
CA ALA A 60 -6.39 -7.40 -1.00
C ALA A 60 -5.84 -7.58 0.43
N THR A 61 -4.52 -7.45 0.59
CA THR A 61 -3.86 -7.43 1.90
C THR A 61 -2.86 -6.28 1.92
N ILE A 62 -2.91 -5.48 2.97
CA ILE A 62 -2.10 -4.28 3.16
C ILE A 62 -1.13 -4.51 4.30
N LEU A 63 0.12 -4.12 4.15
CA LEU A 63 1.07 -4.06 5.25
C LEU A 63 0.91 -2.75 6.00
N SER A 64 0.76 -2.79 7.31
CA SER A 64 0.73 -1.63 8.21
C SER A 64 1.70 -1.81 9.38
N ALA A 65 2.04 -0.72 10.02
CA ALA A 65 2.70 -0.72 11.32
C ALA A 65 2.21 0.45 12.16
N GLU A 66 2.42 0.36 13.47
CA GLU A 66 2.20 1.45 14.38
C GLU A 66 3.53 2.18 14.62
N VAL A 67 3.55 3.50 14.47
CA VAL A 67 4.77 4.31 14.54
C VAL A 67 4.61 5.43 15.56
N LEU A 68 5.72 5.88 16.14
CA LEU A 68 5.72 7.03 17.07
C LEU A 68 5.40 8.33 16.34
N ASP A 69 6.05 8.57 15.20
CA ASP A 69 5.81 9.75 14.35
C ASP A 69 5.25 9.32 13.00
N PRO A 70 3.93 9.48 12.79
CA PRO A 70 3.28 9.11 11.54
C PRO A 70 3.37 10.20 10.46
N PHE A 71 4.14 11.27 10.66
CA PHE A 71 4.24 12.36 9.70
C PHE A 71 4.63 11.88 8.30
N GLY A 72 3.90 12.34 7.28
CA GLY A 72 4.16 12.01 5.87
C GLY A 72 3.54 10.71 5.37
N TYR A 73 3.05 9.82 6.25
CA TYR A 73 2.45 8.54 5.85
C TYR A 73 0.93 8.62 5.72
N GLY A 74 0.36 7.73 4.92
CA GLY A 74 -1.08 7.45 4.92
C GLY A 74 -1.53 6.78 6.22
N ARG A 75 -2.70 7.15 6.73
CA ARG A 75 -3.29 6.63 7.97
C ARG A 75 -4.27 5.52 7.69
N ILE A 76 -4.19 4.44 8.46
CA ILE A 76 -5.20 3.38 8.44
C ILE A 76 -6.43 3.85 9.19
N ILE A 77 -7.54 3.97 8.51
CA ILE A 77 -8.82 4.38 9.10
C ILE A 77 -9.65 3.13 9.42
N ARG A 78 -10.15 3.07 10.65
CA ARG A 78 -10.99 1.98 11.14
C ARG A 78 -12.32 2.52 11.67
N ASN A 79 -13.38 1.70 11.64
CA ASN A 79 -14.66 2.00 12.28
C ASN A 79 -14.61 1.70 13.80
N ASN A 80 -15.74 1.91 14.48
CA ASN A 80 -15.88 1.66 15.91
C ASN A 80 -15.72 0.17 16.27
N ASP A 81 -15.96 -0.74 15.34
CA ASP A 81 -15.79 -2.19 15.49
C ASP A 81 -14.37 -2.64 15.14
N ASN A 82 -13.46 -1.68 14.90
CA ASN A 82 -12.07 -1.89 14.50
C ASN A 82 -11.88 -2.50 13.10
N ASP A 83 -12.91 -2.49 12.26
CA ASP A 83 -12.78 -2.90 10.88
C ASP A 83 -12.10 -1.82 10.05
N PHE A 84 -11.32 -2.25 9.08
CA PHE A 84 -10.69 -1.35 8.11
C PHE A 84 -11.72 -0.67 7.19
N ILE A 85 -11.62 0.64 7.02
CA ILE A 85 -12.48 1.44 6.13
C ILE A 85 -11.67 1.93 4.91
N SER A 86 -10.56 2.62 5.16
CA SER A 86 -9.80 3.32 4.12
C SER A 86 -8.39 3.66 4.59
N ILE A 87 -7.61 4.19 3.67
CA ILE A 87 -6.35 4.88 3.96
C ILE A 87 -6.52 6.33 3.56
N VAL A 88 -6.11 7.25 4.44
CA VAL A 88 -6.11 8.69 4.16
C VAL A 88 -4.67 9.18 4.14
N GLU A 89 -4.26 9.72 3.01
CA GLU A 89 -2.90 10.25 2.85
C GLU A 89 -2.67 11.48 3.75
N HIS A 90 -1.44 11.69 4.19
CA HIS A 90 -1.09 12.75 5.15
C HIS A 90 -1.60 14.13 4.75
N LYS A 91 -1.54 14.48 3.46
CA LYS A 91 -1.96 15.77 2.93
C LYS A 91 -3.48 15.95 2.88
N ASP A 92 -4.22 14.85 2.89
CA ASP A 92 -5.69 14.83 2.85
C ASP A 92 -6.30 14.60 4.24
N ALA A 93 -5.48 14.21 5.24
CA ALA A 93 -5.92 13.92 6.60
C ALA A 93 -6.31 15.18 7.38
N ASN A 94 -7.46 15.12 8.06
CA ASN A 94 -7.84 16.11 9.05
C ASN A 94 -7.01 15.96 10.35
N GLU A 95 -7.14 16.91 11.30
CA GLU A 95 -6.31 16.91 12.51
C GLU A 95 -6.50 15.64 13.37
N ALA A 96 -7.73 15.14 13.50
CA ALA A 96 -7.98 13.91 14.25
C ALA A 96 -7.34 12.68 13.55
N GLN A 97 -7.39 12.62 12.22
CA GLN A 97 -6.78 11.55 11.45
C GLN A 97 -5.25 11.59 11.51
N LYS A 98 -4.65 12.78 11.60
CA LYS A 98 -3.19 12.93 11.74
C LYS A 98 -2.64 12.33 13.02
N GLU A 99 -3.46 12.24 14.09
CA GLU A 99 -3.07 11.64 15.37
C GLU A 99 -3.04 10.09 15.34
N ILE A 100 -3.63 9.47 14.32
CA ILE A 100 -3.61 8.02 14.17
C ILE A 100 -2.17 7.55 13.94
N LYS A 101 -1.75 6.54 14.73
CA LYS A 101 -0.39 5.99 14.69
C LYS A 101 -0.22 4.81 13.75
N GLU A 102 -1.31 4.12 13.39
CA GLU A 102 -1.25 3.04 12.41
C GLU A 102 -1.15 3.62 11.00
N ILE A 103 -0.04 3.31 10.32
CA ILE A 103 0.28 3.84 9.01
C ILE A 103 0.25 2.77 7.92
N ASN A 104 0.06 3.22 6.70
CA ASN A 104 0.18 2.43 5.49
C ASN A 104 1.66 2.21 5.15
N GLY A 105 2.10 0.96 5.08
CA GLY A 105 3.48 0.60 4.71
C GLY A 105 3.80 0.67 3.22
N GLY A 106 2.81 1.03 2.37
CA GLY A 106 3.03 1.13 0.92
C GLY A 106 3.26 -0.22 0.22
N ILE A 107 2.97 -1.32 0.91
CA ILE A 107 3.16 -2.69 0.42
C ILE A 107 1.82 -3.42 0.42
N TYR A 108 1.49 -4.03 -0.73
CA TYR A 108 0.18 -4.63 -0.95
C TYR A 108 0.28 -5.96 -1.66
N ILE A 109 -0.66 -6.87 -1.38
CA ILE A 109 -0.93 -8.03 -2.21
C ILE A 109 -2.38 -7.94 -2.68
N PHE A 110 -2.60 -8.14 -3.97
CA PHE A 110 -3.93 -8.18 -4.56
C PHE A 110 -4.14 -9.47 -5.37
N ASP A 111 -5.37 -9.98 -5.38
CA ASP A 111 -5.79 -10.82 -6.51
C ASP A 111 -5.62 -10.00 -7.80
N ASN A 112 -4.83 -10.54 -8.71
CA ASN A 112 -4.43 -9.80 -9.92
C ASN A 112 -5.62 -9.40 -10.79
N LYS A 113 -6.59 -10.28 -10.93
CA LYS A 113 -7.77 -10.05 -11.75
C LYS A 113 -8.66 -8.95 -11.17
N ILE A 114 -8.82 -8.98 -9.84
CA ILE A 114 -9.62 -7.99 -9.11
C ILE A 114 -8.92 -6.63 -9.14
N LEU A 115 -7.61 -6.58 -8.98
CA LEU A 115 -6.81 -5.37 -9.09
C LEU A 115 -7.06 -4.69 -10.44
N PHE A 116 -6.72 -5.34 -11.55
CA PHE A 116 -6.81 -4.71 -12.88
C PHE A 116 -8.25 -4.42 -13.32
N LYS A 117 -9.24 -5.16 -12.84
CA LYS A 117 -10.66 -4.87 -13.06
C LYS A 117 -11.12 -3.56 -12.40
N ASN A 118 -10.49 -3.16 -11.28
CA ASN A 118 -10.96 -2.05 -10.45
C ASN A 118 -10.06 -0.80 -10.51
N LEU A 119 -8.82 -0.89 -10.99
CA LEU A 119 -7.90 0.26 -11.06
C LEU A 119 -8.49 1.49 -11.76
N ASN A 120 -9.27 1.30 -12.83
CA ASN A 120 -9.89 2.39 -13.57
C ASN A 120 -11.05 3.08 -12.84
N LYS A 121 -11.45 2.59 -11.67
CA LYS A 121 -12.49 3.21 -10.83
C LYS A 121 -11.91 4.23 -9.84
N ILE A 122 -10.60 4.23 -9.65
CA ILE A 122 -9.90 5.21 -8.81
C ILE A 122 -10.01 6.57 -9.50
N ASN A 123 -10.37 7.60 -8.72
CA ASN A 123 -10.34 9.00 -9.16
C ASN A 123 -9.11 9.72 -8.59
N ASN A 124 -8.93 10.99 -8.96
CA ASN A 124 -7.84 11.84 -8.48
C ASN A 124 -8.36 13.10 -7.76
N ASN A 125 -9.53 12.99 -7.15
CA ASN A 125 -10.16 14.08 -6.39
C ASN A 125 -9.55 14.19 -4.98
N ASN A 126 -8.28 14.56 -4.91
CA ASN A 126 -7.51 14.73 -3.69
C ASN A 126 -6.57 15.94 -3.81
N ASN A 127 -5.92 16.33 -2.72
CA ASN A 127 -5.08 17.54 -2.67
C ASN A 127 -3.88 17.52 -3.66
N GLN A 128 -3.45 16.34 -4.09
CA GLN A 128 -2.34 16.20 -5.03
C GLN A 128 -2.79 16.01 -6.50
N SER A 129 -4.10 15.84 -6.74
CA SER A 129 -4.68 15.50 -8.05
C SER A 129 -4.04 14.22 -8.64
N GLU A 130 -3.76 13.23 -7.79
CA GLU A 130 -3.11 11.98 -8.13
C GLU A 130 -4.03 10.77 -7.94
N TYR A 131 -3.81 9.72 -8.72
CA TYR A 131 -4.48 8.43 -8.54
C TYR A 131 -3.73 7.63 -7.47
N TYR A 132 -4.24 7.61 -6.24
CA TYR A 132 -3.65 6.86 -5.14
C TYR A 132 -4.05 5.39 -5.19
N LEU A 133 -3.07 4.48 -5.09
CA LEU A 133 -3.35 3.05 -5.10
C LEU A 133 -4.23 2.60 -3.92
N PRO A 134 -4.05 3.12 -2.70
CA PRO A 134 -4.94 2.77 -1.58
C PRO A 134 -6.43 3.08 -1.81
N ASP A 135 -6.79 4.00 -2.70
CA ASP A 135 -8.19 4.33 -2.98
C ASP A 135 -8.97 3.17 -3.67
N ILE A 136 -8.26 2.15 -4.13
CA ILE A 136 -8.91 0.92 -4.59
C ILE A 136 -9.58 0.14 -3.45
N LEU A 137 -9.06 0.24 -2.23
CA LEU A 137 -9.47 -0.59 -1.09
C LEU A 137 -10.93 -0.37 -0.69
N PRO A 138 -11.40 0.88 -0.45
CA PRO A 138 -12.83 1.11 -0.20
C PRO A 138 -13.70 0.66 -1.39
N ILE A 139 -13.25 0.81 -2.64
CA ILE A 139 -13.97 0.31 -3.81
C ILE A 139 -14.14 -1.22 -3.76
N LEU A 140 -13.12 -1.94 -3.29
CA LEU A 140 -13.19 -3.39 -3.11
C LEU A 140 -14.15 -3.79 -1.99
N ILE A 141 -14.11 -3.07 -0.86
CA ILE A 141 -15.01 -3.30 0.29
C ILE A 141 -16.48 -3.11 -0.13
N GLU A 142 -16.80 -2.04 -0.84
CA GLU A 142 -18.16 -1.78 -1.35
C GLU A 142 -18.67 -2.88 -2.28
N GLN A 143 -17.76 -3.58 -2.96
CA GLN A 143 -18.09 -4.73 -3.82
C GLN A 143 -18.07 -6.07 -3.07
N ASN A 144 -17.99 -6.06 -1.72
CA ASN A 144 -17.91 -7.23 -0.84
C ASN A 144 -16.68 -8.12 -1.10
N TYR A 145 -15.57 -7.54 -1.58
CA TYR A 145 -14.29 -8.22 -1.61
C TYR A 145 -13.63 -8.22 -0.24
N ASN A 146 -12.92 -9.30 0.07
CA ASN A 146 -12.27 -9.49 1.35
C ASN A 146 -10.94 -8.72 1.39
N VAL A 147 -10.87 -7.68 2.21
CA VAL A 147 -9.69 -6.81 2.40
C VAL A 147 -9.15 -7.00 3.81
N HIS A 148 -7.85 -7.29 3.94
CA HIS A 148 -7.18 -7.50 5.23
C HIS A 148 -6.01 -6.56 5.43
N ILE A 149 -5.76 -6.26 6.71
CA ILE A 149 -4.55 -5.54 7.16
C ILE A 149 -3.64 -6.55 7.87
N HIS A 150 -2.37 -6.57 7.50
CA HIS A 150 -1.31 -7.24 8.23
C HIS A 150 -0.44 -6.20 8.93
N LYS A 151 -0.68 -6.02 10.23
CA LYS A 151 0.12 -5.12 11.06
C LYS A 151 1.37 -5.84 11.54
N ILE A 152 2.54 -5.24 11.31
CA ILE A 152 3.84 -5.74 11.77
C ILE A 152 4.30 -4.98 13.00
N ASP A 153 5.19 -5.61 13.78
CA ASP A 153 5.72 -5.05 15.03
C ASP A 153 6.94 -4.15 14.79
N ASP A 154 7.81 -4.50 13.83
CA ASP A 154 9.02 -3.70 13.52
C ASP A 154 8.69 -2.58 12.52
N GLU A 155 8.39 -1.38 13.03
CA GLU A 155 8.10 -0.21 12.21
C GLU A 155 9.23 0.17 11.24
N ASN A 156 10.49 -0.24 11.53
CA ASN A 156 11.62 0.10 10.68
C ASN A 156 11.54 -0.56 9.30
N GLU A 157 10.88 -1.72 9.20
CA GLU A 157 10.73 -2.44 7.94
C GLU A 157 9.93 -1.66 6.89
N ILE A 158 9.07 -0.71 7.30
CA ILE A 158 8.24 0.08 6.38
C ILE A 158 8.66 1.55 6.28
N LYS A 159 9.79 1.91 6.88
CA LYS A 159 10.32 3.28 6.75
C LYS A 159 10.84 3.52 5.34
N GLY A 160 10.32 4.57 4.71
CA GLY A 160 10.75 5.03 3.40
C GLY A 160 11.93 6.00 3.46
N ALA A 161 12.75 6.01 2.41
CA ALA A 161 13.84 6.96 2.22
C ALA A 161 13.64 7.77 0.94
N ASN A 162 13.27 9.04 1.09
CA ASN A 162 13.10 9.98 -0.03
C ASN A 162 14.32 10.89 -0.24
N THR A 163 15.25 10.94 0.75
CA THR A 163 16.49 11.70 0.68
C THR A 163 17.67 10.81 1.05
N TYR A 164 18.89 11.29 0.68
CA TYR A 164 20.13 10.59 1.03
C TYR A 164 20.33 10.52 2.56
N GLU A 165 19.97 11.59 3.28
CA GLU A 165 20.04 11.64 4.74
C GLU A 165 19.13 10.59 5.37
N GLN A 166 17.87 10.48 4.89
CA GLN A 166 16.94 9.44 5.36
C GLN A 166 17.48 8.03 5.08
N LEU A 167 18.04 7.79 3.89
CA LEU A 167 18.65 6.50 3.57
C LEU A 167 19.81 6.17 4.52
N LYS A 168 20.68 7.14 4.80
CA LYS A 168 21.78 6.97 5.74
C LYS A 168 21.32 6.72 7.17
N ASP A 169 20.21 7.31 7.58
CA ASP A 169 19.62 7.02 8.88
C ASP A 169 19.06 5.61 8.97
N LEU A 170 18.54 5.08 7.87
CA LEU A 170 18.04 3.70 7.80
C LEU A 170 19.18 2.66 7.81
N GLU A 171 20.40 3.00 7.38
CA GLU A 171 21.56 2.09 7.43
C GLU A 171 21.81 1.53 8.84
N LYS A 172 21.43 2.26 9.90
CA LYS A 172 21.57 1.82 11.30
C LYS A 172 20.72 0.59 11.64
N TYR A 173 19.67 0.34 10.87
CA TYR A 173 18.71 -0.76 11.04
C TYR A 173 18.92 -1.88 10.03
N ALA A 174 19.81 -1.69 9.03
CA ALA A 174 20.16 -2.73 8.08
C ALA A 174 20.87 -3.89 8.81
N LYS A 175 20.34 -5.10 8.64
CA LYS A 175 20.87 -6.35 9.23
C LYS A 175 21.74 -7.09 8.25
#